data_e91bc7d691ee579a81e2e58bfce1ac50
#
_entry.id   e91bc7d691ee579a81e2e58bfce1ac50
#
_cell.length_a   1.000
_cell.length_b   1.000
_cell.length_c   1.000
_cell.angle_alpha   90.00
_cell.angle_beta   90.00
_cell.angle_gamma   90.00
#
_symmetry.space_group_name_H-M   'P 1'
#
loop_
_entity.id
_entity.type
_entity.pdbx_description
1 polymer ?
#
loop_
_entity_poly.entity_id
_entity_poly.type
_entity_poly.pdbx_seq_one_letter_code
_entity_poly.pdbx_strand_id
1 'polypeptide(L)'
;MSASPSSSAQQARRAIGRRLRDILRDSGITARALAHAAGWDESKCSRLINGRTLPSDDDIRVWCRICNAENEIPDLIAATRDADSMYVEWRRLQRSGMRRLQETRVSLYEETRLFRFYCSQFMPWPLQTPGYMRAVLSAFADFHDAPRDIDEAIAARSARSRLLYEGDHRFAMVMEESVLHDRIADDDVMAGQLGQLLEGMSLPSVSLGIIPSGTRRKLWTMETFSIYDDKRVFVELLSAGVTVTQPREIALYLKGFSELAGQAVYGNKARSLITAAIGALS
;
A
#
# COMPACT_ATOMS: atom_id res chain seq x y z
N MET A 1 -21.53 4.03 -2.65
CA MET A 1 -20.50 3.56 -3.58
C MET A 1 -19.15 3.90 -2.98
N SER A 2 -18.40 2.90 -2.53
CA SER A 2 -17.07 3.10 -1.95
C SER A 2 -16.11 3.55 -3.05
N ALA A 3 -15.40 4.67 -2.83
CA ALA A 3 -14.39 5.14 -3.78
C ALA A 3 -13.20 4.16 -3.75
N SER A 4 -12.78 3.70 -4.93
CA SER A 4 -11.59 2.85 -5.09
C SER A 4 -10.33 3.54 -4.51
N PRO A 5 -9.35 2.81 -3.92
CA PRO A 5 -8.07 3.38 -3.44
C PRO A 5 -7.31 4.18 -4.50
N SER A 6 -7.52 3.88 -5.78
CA SER A 6 -7.02 4.69 -6.90
C SER A 6 -7.70 6.07 -6.98
N SER A 7 -8.80 6.32 -6.26
CA SER A 7 -9.53 7.58 -6.33
C SER A 7 -8.81 8.73 -5.65
N SER A 8 -8.12 8.51 -4.52
CA SER A 8 -7.35 9.55 -3.82
C SER A 8 -6.15 10.01 -4.64
N ALA A 9 -5.38 9.07 -5.19
CA ALA A 9 -4.27 9.39 -6.10
C ALA A 9 -4.78 10.12 -7.36
N GLN A 10 -5.92 9.69 -7.89
CA GLN A 10 -6.53 10.34 -9.03
C GLN A 10 -7.13 11.72 -8.68
N GLN A 11 -7.69 11.87 -7.48
CA GLN A 11 -8.15 13.17 -6.97
C GLN A 11 -6.98 14.14 -6.74
N ALA A 12 -5.85 13.67 -6.19
CA ALA A 12 -4.64 14.47 -6.04
C ALA A 12 -4.10 14.93 -7.40
N ARG A 13 -4.02 14.04 -8.40
CA ARG A 13 -3.65 14.39 -9.78
C ARG A 13 -4.60 15.44 -10.40
N ARG A 14 -5.90 15.26 -10.20
CA ARG A 14 -6.92 16.23 -10.66
C ARG A 14 -6.81 17.56 -9.92
N ALA A 15 -6.44 17.56 -8.63
CA ALA A 15 -6.23 18.79 -7.86
C ALA A 15 -5.07 19.61 -8.42
N ILE A 16 -3.94 18.95 -8.73
CA ILE A 16 -2.80 19.58 -9.40
C ILE A 16 -3.21 20.12 -10.77
N GLY A 17 -3.92 19.31 -11.57
CA GLY A 17 -4.43 19.76 -12.87
C GLY A 17 -5.38 20.97 -12.78
N ARG A 18 -6.23 21.02 -11.75
CA ARG A 18 -7.06 22.21 -11.46
C ARG A 18 -6.20 23.42 -11.12
N ARG A 19 -5.20 23.27 -10.25
CA ARG A 19 -4.32 24.39 -9.87
C ARG A 19 -3.56 24.94 -11.08
N LEU A 20 -3.02 24.07 -11.94
CA LEU A 20 -2.41 24.49 -13.20
C LEU A 20 -3.38 25.26 -14.12
N ARG A 21 -4.63 24.81 -14.19
CA ARG A 21 -5.67 25.48 -14.95
C ARG A 21 -6.01 26.86 -14.38
N ASP A 22 -6.08 26.98 -13.06
CA ASP A 22 -6.37 28.26 -12.39
C ASP A 22 -5.23 29.25 -12.64
N ILE A 23 -3.98 28.84 -12.50
CA ILE A 23 -2.79 29.66 -12.81
C ILE A 23 -2.82 30.12 -14.27
N LEU A 24 -3.15 29.23 -15.21
CA LEU A 24 -3.26 29.59 -16.63
C LEU A 24 -4.37 30.62 -16.89
N ARG A 25 -5.54 30.41 -16.27
CA ARG A 25 -6.67 31.34 -16.39
C ARG A 25 -6.31 32.70 -15.81
N ASP A 26 -5.68 32.75 -14.65
CA ASP A 26 -5.34 33.98 -13.94
C ASP A 26 -4.25 34.77 -14.68
N SER A 27 -3.38 34.11 -15.45
CA SER A 27 -2.38 34.75 -16.33
C SER A 27 -2.97 35.34 -17.61
N GLY A 28 -4.21 35.01 -17.97
CA GLY A 28 -4.83 35.44 -19.23
C GLY A 28 -4.28 34.75 -20.49
N ILE A 29 -3.34 33.79 -20.34
CA ILE A 29 -2.71 33.08 -21.45
C ILE A 29 -3.55 31.86 -21.85
N THR A 30 -3.67 31.58 -23.15
CA THR A 30 -4.35 30.36 -23.62
C THR A 30 -3.43 29.14 -23.53
N ALA A 31 -4.01 27.95 -23.36
CA ALA A 31 -3.23 26.70 -23.33
C ALA A 31 -2.37 26.50 -24.60
N ARG A 32 -2.85 26.96 -25.74
CA ARG A 32 -2.12 26.94 -27.02
C ARG A 32 -0.92 27.88 -27.01
N ALA A 33 -1.10 29.08 -26.49
CA ALA A 33 -0.01 30.07 -26.37
C ALA A 33 1.06 29.59 -25.38
N LEU A 34 0.65 28.98 -24.26
CA LEU A 34 1.57 28.37 -23.31
C LEU A 34 2.35 27.22 -23.95
N ALA A 35 1.66 26.32 -24.66
CA ALA A 35 2.32 25.20 -25.33
C ALA A 35 3.38 25.69 -26.32
N HIS A 36 3.02 26.69 -27.13
CA HIS A 36 3.96 27.29 -28.09
C HIS A 36 5.16 27.95 -27.40
N ALA A 37 4.94 28.74 -26.35
CA ALA A 37 6.01 29.39 -25.59
C ALA A 37 6.92 28.38 -24.86
N ALA A 38 6.39 27.22 -24.44
CA ALA A 38 7.11 26.16 -23.78
C ALA A 38 7.82 25.21 -24.77
N GLY A 39 7.58 25.30 -26.08
CA GLY A 39 8.03 24.32 -27.07
C GLY A 39 7.37 22.95 -26.90
N TRP A 40 6.13 22.90 -26.41
CA TRP A 40 5.40 21.67 -26.15
C TRP A 40 4.32 21.40 -27.20
N ASP A 41 3.96 20.13 -27.32
CA ASP A 41 2.74 19.72 -28.01
C ASP A 41 1.50 20.11 -27.21
N GLU A 42 0.45 20.61 -27.90
CA GLU A 42 -0.81 21.04 -27.25
C GLU A 42 -1.47 19.91 -26.42
N SER A 43 -1.27 18.65 -26.84
CA SER A 43 -1.79 17.49 -26.11
C SER A 43 -1.14 17.32 -24.74
N LYS A 44 0.12 17.78 -24.56
CA LYS A 44 0.80 17.77 -23.27
C LYS A 44 0.09 18.68 -22.28
N CYS A 45 -0.19 19.93 -22.65
CA CYS A 45 -0.95 20.86 -21.81
C CYS A 45 -2.31 20.28 -21.42
N SER A 46 -3.04 19.71 -22.39
CA SER A 46 -4.33 19.07 -22.12
C SER A 46 -4.23 17.93 -21.12
N ARG A 47 -3.23 17.06 -21.23
CA ARG A 47 -3.02 15.95 -20.27
C ARG A 47 -2.72 16.45 -18.86
N LEU A 48 -1.89 17.49 -18.73
CA LEU A 48 -1.53 18.08 -17.43
C LEU A 48 -2.75 18.74 -16.75
N ILE A 49 -3.47 19.60 -17.46
CA ILE A 49 -4.67 20.30 -16.95
C ILE A 49 -5.76 19.31 -16.50
N ASN A 50 -5.91 18.19 -17.22
CA ASN A 50 -6.93 17.18 -16.92
C ASN A 50 -6.47 16.14 -15.90
N GLY A 51 -5.24 16.25 -15.36
CA GLY A 51 -4.67 15.31 -14.39
C GLY A 51 -4.49 13.89 -14.95
N ARG A 52 -4.38 13.75 -16.28
CA ARG A 52 -4.08 12.48 -16.94
C ARG A 52 -2.61 12.10 -16.78
N THR A 53 -1.74 13.10 -16.67
CA THR A 53 -0.32 12.97 -16.42
C THR A 53 0.08 13.97 -15.35
N LEU A 54 0.95 13.58 -14.42
CA LEU A 54 1.56 14.52 -13.49
C LEU A 54 2.64 15.34 -14.21
N PRO A 55 2.76 16.64 -13.91
CA PRO A 55 3.87 17.43 -14.40
C PRO A 55 5.18 17.01 -13.76
N SER A 56 6.30 17.06 -14.49
CA SER A 56 7.62 17.02 -13.88
C SER A 56 7.94 18.35 -13.16
N ASP A 57 8.97 18.33 -12.31
CA ASP A 57 9.45 19.55 -11.66
C ASP A 57 9.79 20.65 -12.70
N ASP A 58 10.35 20.26 -13.84
CA ASP A 58 10.68 21.19 -14.93
C ASP A 58 9.43 21.68 -15.67
N ASP A 59 8.44 20.83 -15.85
CA ASP A 59 7.14 21.24 -16.40
C ASP A 59 6.48 22.31 -15.52
N ILE A 60 6.54 22.14 -14.20
CA ILE A 60 6.01 23.11 -13.23
C ILE A 60 6.76 24.43 -13.34
N ARG A 61 8.10 24.40 -13.38
CA ARG A 61 8.91 25.62 -13.50
C ARG A 61 8.64 26.36 -14.80
N VAL A 62 8.54 25.65 -15.94
CA VAL A 62 8.22 26.24 -17.24
C VAL A 62 6.81 26.84 -17.23
N TRP A 63 5.82 26.09 -16.73
CA TRP A 63 4.42 26.53 -16.63
C TRP A 63 4.30 27.82 -15.82
N CYS A 64 4.81 27.82 -14.60
CA CYS A 64 4.72 28.95 -13.68
C CYS A 64 5.47 30.18 -14.20
N ARG A 65 6.64 30.00 -14.83
CA ARG A 65 7.40 31.11 -15.43
C ARG A 65 6.62 31.79 -16.56
N ILE A 66 6.02 31.01 -17.46
CA ILE A 66 5.24 31.57 -18.57
C ILE A 66 3.98 32.27 -18.06
N CYS A 67 3.41 31.79 -16.96
CA CYS A 67 2.20 32.38 -16.36
C CYS A 67 2.52 33.46 -15.31
N ASN A 68 3.76 33.86 -15.07
CA ASN A 68 4.20 34.80 -14.03
C ASN A 68 3.73 34.39 -12.61
N ALA A 69 3.83 33.08 -12.29
CA ALA A 69 3.35 32.48 -11.05
C ALA A 69 4.48 31.69 -10.35
N GLU A 70 5.71 32.19 -10.37
CA GLU A 70 6.90 31.50 -9.81
C GLU A 70 6.79 31.23 -8.31
N ASN A 71 6.02 32.01 -7.58
CA ASN A 71 5.71 31.78 -6.17
C ASN A 71 4.98 30.46 -5.90
N GLU A 72 4.27 29.90 -6.89
CA GLU A 72 3.54 28.65 -6.79
C GLU A 72 4.45 27.39 -6.98
N ILE A 73 5.66 27.58 -7.49
CA ILE A 73 6.56 26.47 -7.83
C ILE A 73 6.82 25.53 -6.66
N PRO A 74 7.20 25.99 -5.44
CA PRO A 74 7.50 25.11 -4.33
C PRO A 74 6.32 24.26 -3.92
N ASP A 75 5.12 24.86 -3.83
CA ASP A 75 3.90 24.17 -3.39
C ASP A 75 3.42 23.16 -4.43
N LEU A 76 3.48 23.50 -5.72
CA LEU A 76 3.12 22.59 -6.82
C LEU A 76 4.08 21.41 -6.90
N ILE A 77 5.39 21.61 -6.72
CA ILE A 77 6.37 20.53 -6.71
C ILE A 77 6.10 19.60 -5.52
N ALA A 78 5.88 20.15 -4.31
CA ALA A 78 5.56 19.36 -3.13
C ALA A 78 4.28 18.54 -3.34
N ALA A 79 3.18 19.19 -3.77
CA ALA A 79 1.91 18.53 -4.05
C ALA A 79 2.02 17.44 -5.14
N THR A 80 2.85 17.67 -6.16
CA THR A 80 3.07 16.69 -7.25
C THR A 80 3.85 15.47 -6.76
N ARG A 81 4.87 15.67 -5.93
CA ARG A 81 5.63 14.58 -5.32
C ARG A 81 4.77 13.75 -4.37
N ASP A 82 3.92 14.40 -3.58
CA ASP A 82 2.96 13.72 -2.71
C ASP A 82 1.96 12.89 -3.53
N ALA A 83 1.38 13.46 -4.59
CA ALA A 83 0.46 12.76 -5.49
C ALA A 83 1.13 11.59 -6.24
N ASP A 84 2.40 11.72 -6.63
CA ASP A 84 3.18 10.64 -7.26
C ASP A 84 3.48 9.51 -6.26
N SER A 85 3.70 9.86 -5.00
CA SER A 85 3.93 8.87 -3.94
C SER A 85 2.69 8.08 -3.53
N MET A 86 1.49 8.62 -3.77
CA MET A 86 0.21 7.96 -3.44
C MET A 86 -0.09 6.73 -4.31
N TYR A 87 0.33 6.76 -5.58
CA TYR A 87 0.18 5.64 -6.52
C TYR A 87 1.52 5.41 -7.19
N VAL A 88 2.23 4.38 -6.74
CA VAL A 88 3.53 4.03 -7.33
C VAL A 88 3.41 2.66 -7.97
N GLU A 89 3.60 2.62 -9.28
CA GLU A 89 3.65 1.35 -10.02
C GLU A 89 4.78 0.47 -9.49
N TRP A 90 4.50 -0.83 -9.29
CA TRP A 90 5.50 -1.80 -8.84
C TRP A 90 6.76 -1.79 -9.71
N ARG A 91 6.58 -1.67 -11.02
CA ARG A 91 7.67 -1.60 -12.00
C ARG A 91 8.64 -0.44 -11.74
N ARG A 92 8.14 0.69 -11.21
CA ARG A 92 8.98 1.85 -10.85
C ARG A 92 9.71 1.61 -9.53
N LEU A 93 9.00 1.07 -8.53
CA LEU A 93 9.58 0.75 -7.22
C LEU A 93 10.69 -0.31 -7.34
N GLN A 94 10.50 -1.28 -8.21
CA GLN A 94 11.37 -2.44 -8.37
C GLN A 94 12.64 -2.17 -9.16
N ARG A 95 12.68 -1.11 -10.00
CA ARG A 95 13.91 -0.72 -10.71
C ARG A 95 15.10 -0.49 -9.77
N SER A 96 14.85 -0.13 -8.53
CA SER A 96 15.86 0.11 -7.50
C SER A 96 16.13 -1.10 -6.58
N GLY A 97 15.51 -2.26 -6.86
CA GLY A 97 15.59 -3.48 -6.07
C GLY A 97 14.51 -3.60 -4.99
N MET A 98 14.17 -4.84 -4.65
CA MET A 98 13.15 -5.17 -3.64
C MET A 98 13.63 -4.82 -2.23
N ARG A 99 14.93 -4.95 -1.95
CA ARG A 99 15.55 -4.50 -0.69
C ARG A 99 15.26 -3.03 -0.42
N ARG A 100 15.52 -2.16 -1.38
CA ARG A 100 15.31 -0.70 -1.24
C ARG A 100 13.84 -0.37 -0.94
N LEU A 101 12.92 -1.08 -1.56
CA LEU A 101 11.49 -0.95 -1.25
C LEU A 101 11.20 -1.25 0.23
N GLN A 102 11.86 -2.26 0.82
CA GLN A 102 11.71 -2.59 2.22
C GLN A 102 12.29 -1.50 3.13
N GLU A 103 13.45 -0.94 2.76
CA GLU A 103 14.15 0.10 3.54
C GLU A 103 13.40 1.43 3.58
N THR A 104 12.67 1.80 2.53
CA THR A 104 11.93 3.08 2.46
C THR A 104 10.79 3.21 3.48
N ARG A 105 10.40 2.12 4.13
CA ARG A 105 9.29 2.10 5.10
C ARG A 105 9.72 1.97 6.56
N VAL A 106 11.03 1.91 6.83
CA VAL A 106 11.55 1.65 8.19
C VAL A 106 11.09 2.72 9.17
N SER A 107 11.28 4.01 8.85
CA SER A 107 10.84 5.11 9.72
C SER A 107 9.35 5.09 10.00
N LEU A 108 8.53 4.83 8.98
CA LEU A 108 7.08 4.69 9.16
C LEU A 108 6.74 3.60 10.18
N TYR A 109 7.42 2.45 10.10
CA TYR A 109 7.13 1.34 10.99
C TYR A 109 7.62 1.59 12.41
N GLU A 110 8.77 2.22 12.59
CA GLU A 110 9.31 2.60 13.91
C GLU A 110 8.44 3.65 14.62
N GLU A 111 7.81 4.54 13.89
CA GLU A 111 6.92 5.58 14.42
C GLU A 111 5.48 5.07 14.69
N THR A 112 5.08 3.95 14.07
CA THR A 112 3.72 3.44 14.17
C THR A 112 3.51 2.68 15.48
N ARG A 113 2.53 3.08 16.28
CA ARG A 113 2.15 2.38 17.52
C ARG A 113 1.15 1.25 17.29
N LEU A 114 0.15 1.48 16.43
CA LEU A 114 -0.90 0.50 16.16
C LEU A 114 -0.97 0.16 14.68
N PHE A 115 -0.55 -1.06 14.37
CA PHE A 115 -0.68 -1.65 13.05
C PHE A 115 -2.00 -2.40 12.96
N ARG A 116 -2.77 -2.17 11.88
CA ARG A 116 -3.94 -2.99 11.55
C ARG A 116 -3.75 -3.58 10.16
N PHE A 117 -3.88 -4.89 10.07
CA PHE A 117 -3.76 -5.62 8.80
C PHE A 117 -5.05 -6.36 8.51
N TYR A 118 -5.60 -6.14 7.33
CA TYR A 118 -6.57 -7.05 6.76
C TYR A 118 -5.93 -7.80 5.59
N CYS A 119 -5.92 -9.11 5.68
CA CYS A 119 -5.24 -10.01 4.76
C CYS A 119 -6.24 -10.98 4.13
N SER A 120 -6.46 -10.86 2.82
CA SER A 120 -7.35 -11.72 2.04
C SER A 120 -6.62 -12.58 1.00
N GLN A 121 -5.30 -12.43 0.84
CA GLN A 121 -4.52 -13.07 -0.22
C GLN A 121 -3.22 -13.69 0.26
N PHE A 122 -2.60 -13.13 1.29
CA PHE A 122 -1.35 -13.64 1.89
C PHE A 122 -1.28 -13.32 3.37
N MET A 123 -0.39 -13.99 4.08
CA MET A 123 -0.24 -13.82 5.51
C MET A 123 0.40 -12.47 5.88
N PRO A 124 0.04 -11.86 7.03
CA PRO A 124 0.57 -10.56 7.44
C PRO A 124 2.09 -10.61 7.59
N TRP A 125 2.78 -9.63 6.98
CA TRP A 125 4.24 -9.63 6.90
C TRP A 125 4.97 -9.77 8.24
N PRO A 126 4.47 -9.26 9.38
CA PRO A 126 5.18 -9.41 10.64
C PRO A 126 5.28 -10.87 11.11
N LEU A 127 4.33 -11.72 10.70
CA LEU A 127 4.26 -13.14 11.07
C LEU A 127 4.74 -14.07 9.95
N GLN A 128 5.33 -13.56 8.88
CA GLN A 128 5.87 -14.40 7.81
C GLN A 128 7.21 -15.01 8.19
N THR A 129 7.37 -16.31 7.92
CA THR A 129 8.68 -17.01 8.02
C THR A 129 9.57 -16.68 6.83
N PRO A 130 10.90 -16.80 6.92
CA PRO A 130 11.80 -16.60 5.78
C PRO A 130 11.46 -17.46 4.56
N GLY A 131 11.04 -18.72 4.77
CA GLY A 131 10.63 -19.64 3.69
C GLY A 131 9.39 -19.11 2.95
N TYR A 132 8.37 -18.72 3.68
CA TYR A 132 7.15 -18.12 3.10
C TYR A 132 7.44 -16.79 2.40
N MET A 133 8.26 -15.92 3.02
CA MET A 133 8.70 -14.65 2.38
C MET A 133 9.38 -14.91 1.04
N ARG A 134 10.25 -15.95 0.98
CA ARG A 134 10.95 -16.33 -0.25
C ARG A 134 9.96 -16.69 -1.35
N ALA A 135 8.98 -17.54 -1.06
CA ALA A 135 7.99 -17.95 -2.04
C ALA A 135 7.19 -16.77 -2.57
N VAL A 136 6.67 -15.91 -1.68
CA VAL A 136 5.91 -14.71 -2.05
C VAL A 136 6.75 -13.74 -2.89
N LEU A 137 7.99 -13.43 -2.44
CA LEU A 137 8.85 -12.48 -3.11
C LEU A 137 9.35 -13.01 -4.45
N SER A 138 9.62 -14.32 -4.57
CA SER A 138 10.01 -14.93 -5.85
C SER A 138 8.87 -14.87 -6.86
N ALA A 139 7.66 -15.29 -6.47
CA ALA A 139 6.49 -15.22 -7.34
C ALA A 139 6.21 -13.78 -7.81
N PHE A 140 6.36 -12.81 -6.91
CA PHE A 140 6.19 -11.40 -7.21
C PHE A 140 7.28 -10.88 -8.16
N ALA A 141 8.55 -11.26 -7.94
CA ALA A 141 9.67 -10.89 -8.79
C ALA A 141 9.51 -11.45 -10.21
N ASP A 142 9.11 -12.72 -10.30
CA ASP A 142 8.88 -13.40 -11.59
C ASP A 142 7.73 -12.77 -12.38
N PHE A 143 6.62 -12.45 -11.70
CA PHE A 143 5.47 -11.82 -12.35
C PHE A 143 5.75 -10.41 -12.87
N HIS A 144 6.60 -9.66 -12.17
CA HIS A 144 6.88 -8.26 -12.51
C HIS A 144 8.20 -8.04 -13.25
N ASP A 145 8.95 -9.10 -13.60
CA ASP A 145 10.31 -9.01 -14.15
C ASP A 145 11.25 -8.16 -13.27
N ALA A 146 11.14 -8.30 -11.94
CA ALA A 146 11.87 -7.51 -10.97
C ALA A 146 13.27 -8.07 -10.69
N PRO A 147 14.24 -7.23 -10.20
CA PRO A 147 15.52 -7.72 -9.71
C PRO A 147 15.37 -8.79 -8.63
N ARG A 148 16.22 -9.81 -8.66
CA ARG A 148 16.16 -10.96 -7.74
C ARG A 148 17.07 -10.77 -6.50
N ASP A 149 17.03 -9.61 -5.87
CA ASP A 149 17.66 -9.33 -4.57
C ASP A 149 16.80 -9.86 -3.38
N ILE A 150 16.35 -11.13 -3.52
CA ILE A 150 15.35 -11.74 -2.63
C ILE A 150 15.91 -11.96 -1.23
N ASP A 151 17.15 -12.44 -1.13
CA ASP A 151 17.78 -12.71 0.17
C ASP A 151 17.96 -11.44 0.99
N GLU A 152 18.38 -10.36 0.36
CA GLU A 152 18.52 -9.05 0.98
C GLU A 152 17.15 -8.47 1.36
N ALA A 153 16.13 -8.66 0.52
CA ALA A 153 14.77 -8.24 0.82
C ALA A 153 14.17 -9.03 2.00
N ILE A 154 14.44 -10.34 2.10
CA ILE A 154 14.05 -11.19 3.24
C ILE A 154 14.75 -10.70 4.50
N ALA A 155 16.07 -10.47 4.46
CA ALA A 155 16.83 -9.99 5.60
C ALA A 155 16.28 -8.66 6.12
N ALA A 156 16.03 -7.71 5.22
CA ALA A 156 15.43 -6.41 5.55
C ALA A 156 14.01 -6.54 6.12
N ARG A 157 13.20 -7.49 5.62
CA ARG A 157 11.84 -7.74 6.11
C ARG A 157 11.86 -8.43 7.46
N SER A 158 12.72 -9.43 7.66
CA SER A 158 12.89 -10.15 8.92
C SER A 158 13.40 -9.24 10.04
N ALA A 159 14.33 -8.33 9.74
CA ALA A 159 14.83 -7.36 10.71
C ALA A 159 13.70 -6.48 11.31
N ARG A 160 12.61 -6.24 10.58
CA ARG A 160 11.46 -5.48 11.06
C ARG A 160 10.52 -6.28 11.95
N SER A 161 10.55 -7.63 11.87
CA SER A 161 9.74 -8.48 12.75
C SER A 161 10.11 -8.33 14.23
N ARG A 162 11.27 -7.74 14.55
CA ARG A 162 11.63 -7.34 15.93
C ARG A 162 10.59 -6.45 16.59
N LEU A 163 9.85 -5.64 15.81
CA LEU A 163 8.77 -4.78 16.32
C LEU A 163 7.63 -5.55 17.00
N LEU A 164 7.51 -6.87 16.75
CA LEU A 164 6.58 -7.74 17.48
C LEU A 164 6.96 -7.89 18.95
N TYR A 165 8.25 -7.78 19.27
CA TYR A 165 8.85 -8.09 20.57
C TYR A 165 9.37 -6.87 21.30
N GLU A 166 9.62 -5.77 20.60
CA GLU A 166 10.27 -4.57 21.10
C GLU A 166 9.33 -3.35 21.04
N GLY A 167 9.47 -2.42 21.99
CA GLY A 167 8.75 -1.15 22.01
C GLY A 167 7.26 -1.26 22.37
N ASP A 168 6.51 -0.20 22.10
CA ASP A 168 5.07 -0.08 22.42
C ASP A 168 4.17 -0.40 21.21
N HIS A 169 4.65 -1.24 20.29
CA HIS A 169 3.92 -1.60 19.09
C HIS A 169 2.78 -2.58 19.39
N ARG A 170 1.64 -2.39 18.73
CA ARG A 170 0.46 -3.27 18.78
C ARG A 170 0.06 -3.67 17.37
N PHE A 171 -0.31 -4.93 17.21
CA PHE A 171 -0.65 -5.53 15.92
C PHE A 171 -2.04 -6.14 15.99
N ALA A 172 -3.01 -5.51 15.34
CA ALA A 172 -4.35 -6.06 15.14
C ALA A 172 -4.41 -6.63 13.71
N MET A 173 -4.50 -7.94 13.60
CA MET A 173 -4.48 -8.65 12.32
C MET A 173 -5.79 -9.39 12.12
N VAL A 174 -6.38 -9.26 10.96
CA VAL A 174 -7.57 -9.99 10.53
C VAL A 174 -7.26 -10.66 9.21
N MET A 175 -7.44 -11.98 9.15
CA MET A 175 -7.22 -12.79 7.96
C MET A 175 -8.50 -13.47 7.52
N GLU A 176 -8.65 -13.67 6.21
CA GLU A 176 -9.61 -14.64 5.68
C GLU A 176 -9.10 -16.06 5.92
N GLU A 177 -10.01 -16.99 6.24
CA GLU A 177 -9.64 -18.41 6.40
C GLU A 177 -9.01 -19.00 5.15
N SER A 178 -9.43 -18.54 3.94
CA SER A 178 -8.85 -18.99 2.67
C SER A 178 -7.33 -18.85 2.62
N VAL A 179 -6.78 -17.79 3.24
CA VAL A 179 -5.33 -17.54 3.29
C VAL A 179 -4.55 -18.67 3.98
N LEU A 180 -5.19 -19.40 4.92
CA LEU A 180 -4.59 -20.55 5.57
C LEU A 180 -4.41 -21.75 4.63
N HIS A 181 -5.21 -21.82 3.58
CA HIS A 181 -5.27 -22.92 2.62
C HIS A 181 -4.60 -22.62 1.29
N ASP A 182 -4.23 -21.36 1.04
CA ASP A 182 -3.53 -20.97 -0.18
C ASP A 182 -2.12 -21.56 -0.22
N ARG A 183 -1.85 -22.42 -1.21
CA ARG A 183 -0.56 -23.11 -1.41
C ARG A 183 0.42 -22.21 -2.15
N ILE A 184 1.00 -21.23 -1.44
CA ILE A 184 2.01 -20.30 -1.99
C ILE A 184 3.40 -20.96 -2.02
N ALA A 185 3.65 -21.94 -1.17
CA ALA A 185 4.91 -22.68 -1.04
C ALA A 185 4.63 -24.16 -0.83
N ASP A 186 5.69 -24.96 -0.78
CA ASP A 186 5.63 -26.38 -0.46
C ASP A 186 5.06 -26.63 0.94
N ASP A 187 4.52 -27.83 1.17
CA ASP A 187 3.79 -28.18 2.39
C ASP A 187 4.60 -27.97 3.66
N ASP A 188 5.89 -28.29 3.66
CA ASP A 188 6.80 -28.07 4.79
C ASP A 188 6.94 -26.58 5.15
N VAL A 189 7.06 -25.73 4.13
CA VAL A 189 7.14 -24.27 4.31
C VAL A 189 5.79 -23.73 4.80
N MET A 190 4.69 -24.22 4.25
CA MET A 190 3.34 -23.85 4.70
C MET A 190 3.07 -24.29 6.13
N ALA A 191 3.46 -25.51 6.51
CA ALA A 191 3.34 -26.02 7.89
C ALA A 191 4.13 -25.15 8.88
N GLY A 192 5.38 -24.81 8.54
CA GLY A 192 6.21 -23.89 9.32
C GLY A 192 5.58 -22.49 9.44
N GLN A 193 5.01 -21.98 8.35
CA GLN A 193 4.33 -20.67 8.34
C GLN A 193 3.06 -20.67 9.20
N LEU A 194 2.24 -21.72 9.15
CA LEU A 194 1.06 -21.86 10.00
C LEU A 194 1.44 -22.02 11.47
N GLY A 195 2.53 -22.74 11.76
CA GLY A 195 3.14 -22.82 13.10
C GLY A 195 3.53 -21.44 13.63
N GLN A 196 4.15 -20.60 12.80
CA GLN A 196 4.51 -19.22 13.15
C GLN A 196 3.28 -18.34 13.48
N LEU A 197 2.13 -18.57 12.85
CA LEU A 197 0.88 -17.89 13.24
C LEU A 197 0.45 -18.30 14.66
N LEU A 198 0.54 -19.59 15.00
CA LEU A 198 0.21 -20.10 16.35
C LEU A 198 1.12 -19.50 17.44
N GLU A 199 2.41 -19.35 17.13
CA GLU A 199 3.37 -18.69 18.03
C GLU A 199 3.05 -17.22 18.18
N GLY A 200 2.84 -16.52 17.05
CA GLY A 200 2.50 -15.09 17.01
C GLY A 200 1.24 -14.75 17.81
N MET A 201 0.22 -15.62 17.80
CA MET A 201 -0.99 -15.45 18.62
C MET A 201 -0.73 -15.46 20.13
N SER A 202 0.41 -15.93 20.57
CA SER A 202 0.78 -15.98 22.00
C SER A 202 1.48 -14.69 22.47
N LEU A 203 1.85 -13.80 21.53
CA LEU A 203 2.50 -12.54 21.85
C LEU A 203 1.48 -11.51 22.39
N PRO A 204 1.78 -10.82 23.49
CA PRO A 204 0.87 -9.81 24.06
C PRO A 204 0.68 -8.58 23.18
N SER A 205 1.59 -8.37 22.22
CA SER A 205 1.52 -7.29 21.21
C SER A 205 0.60 -7.63 20.04
N VAL A 206 0.17 -8.90 19.86
CA VAL A 206 -0.54 -9.41 18.69
C VAL A 206 -1.96 -9.80 19.02
N SER A 207 -2.91 -9.31 18.25
CA SER A 207 -4.29 -9.80 18.18
C SER A 207 -4.52 -10.33 16.77
N LEU A 208 -4.64 -11.65 16.62
CA LEU A 208 -4.90 -12.33 15.34
C LEU A 208 -6.32 -12.89 15.32
N GLY A 209 -7.14 -12.38 14.41
CA GLY A 209 -8.47 -12.88 14.10
C GLY A 209 -8.52 -13.54 12.73
N ILE A 210 -9.34 -14.56 12.60
CA ILE A 210 -9.60 -15.26 11.35
C ILE A 210 -11.09 -15.18 11.05
N ILE A 211 -11.45 -14.73 9.84
CA ILE A 211 -12.84 -14.71 9.39
C ILE A 211 -13.15 -16.07 8.74
N PRO A 212 -14.00 -16.91 9.35
CA PRO A 212 -14.32 -18.22 8.80
C PRO A 212 -15.03 -18.13 7.44
N SER A 213 -14.73 -19.04 6.54
CA SER A 213 -15.27 -19.07 5.17
C SER A 213 -16.81 -19.15 5.13
N GLY A 214 -17.44 -19.80 6.11
CA GLY A 214 -18.90 -19.89 6.25
C GLY A 214 -19.57 -18.65 6.90
N THR A 215 -18.82 -17.62 7.24
CA THR A 215 -19.37 -16.43 7.93
C THR A 215 -20.29 -15.64 7.00
N ARG A 216 -21.53 -15.33 7.48
CA ARG A 216 -22.41 -14.39 6.78
C ARG A 216 -21.82 -13.00 6.80
N ARG A 217 -21.44 -12.49 5.61
CA ARG A 217 -20.71 -11.23 5.49
C ARG A 217 -21.62 -10.01 5.68
N LYS A 218 -21.20 -9.11 6.56
CA LYS A 218 -21.73 -7.73 6.64
C LYS A 218 -20.93 -6.81 5.73
N LEU A 219 -19.62 -7.05 5.63
CA LEU A 219 -18.70 -6.34 4.78
C LEU A 219 -17.72 -7.35 4.18
N TRP A 220 -17.33 -7.14 2.93
CA TRP A 220 -16.18 -7.74 2.27
C TRP A 220 -15.44 -6.66 1.50
N THR A 221 -14.14 -6.85 1.30
CA THR A 221 -13.32 -5.95 0.50
C THR A 221 -12.74 -6.69 -0.69
N MET A 222 -12.30 -5.95 -1.69
CA MET A 222 -11.64 -6.49 -2.88
C MET A 222 -10.11 -6.40 -2.76
N GLU A 223 -9.60 -5.78 -1.71
CA GLU A 223 -8.18 -5.52 -1.49
C GLU A 223 -7.72 -5.93 -0.09
N THR A 224 -6.46 -6.34 0.00
CA THR A 224 -5.67 -6.39 1.23
C THR A 224 -5.18 -4.99 1.56
N PHE A 225 -5.22 -4.60 2.85
CA PHE A 225 -4.76 -3.29 3.28
C PHE A 225 -4.10 -3.31 4.65
N SER A 226 -3.23 -2.32 4.87
CA SER A 226 -2.56 -2.08 6.14
C SER A 226 -2.83 -0.65 6.60
N ILE A 227 -3.17 -0.46 7.87
CA ILE A 227 -3.40 0.87 8.47
C ILE A 227 -2.32 1.10 9.52
N TYR A 228 -1.67 2.24 9.43
CA TYR A 228 -0.60 2.71 10.32
C TYR A 228 -1.16 3.85 11.18
N ASP A 229 -1.45 3.56 12.45
CA ASP A 229 -2.21 4.40 13.36
C ASP A 229 -3.56 4.83 12.76
N ASP A 230 -3.83 6.13 12.70
CA ASP A 230 -4.94 6.79 12.00
C ASP A 230 -4.42 7.79 10.93
N LYS A 231 -3.17 7.59 10.48
CA LYS A 231 -2.45 8.56 9.66
C LYS A 231 -2.26 8.11 8.22
N ARG A 232 -2.19 6.80 7.99
CA ARG A 232 -1.85 6.26 6.67
C ARG A 232 -2.45 4.89 6.45
N VAL A 233 -2.94 4.65 5.23
CA VAL A 233 -3.32 3.31 4.77
C VAL A 233 -2.47 2.95 3.56
N PHE A 234 -2.06 1.70 3.49
CA PHE A 234 -1.38 1.14 2.32
C PHE A 234 -2.22 0.01 1.75
N VAL A 235 -2.46 0.06 0.46
CA VAL A 235 -3.21 -0.96 -0.31
C VAL A 235 -2.33 -1.51 -1.40
N GLU A 236 -2.30 -2.82 -1.52
CA GLU A 236 -1.56 -3.52 -2.57
C GLU A 236 -2.50 -3.90 -3.71
N LEU A 237 -2.23 -3.36 -4.89
CA LEU A 237 -2.89 -3.72 -6.14
C LEU A 237 -1.97 -4.61 -6.97
N LEU A 238 -2.51 -5.31 -7.96
CA LEU A 238 -1.70 -6.12 -8.87
C LEU A 238 -0.60 -5.31 -9.57
N SER A 239 -0.87 -4.07 -9.94
CA SER A 239 0.04 -3.21 -10.71
C SER A 239 0.78 -2.16 -9.88
N ALA A 240 0.36 -1.90 -8.64
CA ALA A 240 0.86 -0.77 -7.86
C ALA A 240 0.64 -0.89 -6.36
N GLY A 241 1.44 -0.18 -5.57
CA GLY A 241 1.12 0.15 -4.19
C GLY A 241 0.43 1.52 -4.09
N VAL A 242 -0.65 1.62 -3.32
CA VAL A 242 -1.39 2.86 -3.10
C VAL A 242 -1.26 3.28 -1.64
N THR A 243 -0.80 4.50 -1.42
CA THR A 243 -0.78 5.12 -0.09
C THR A 243 -1.93 6.11 0.03
N VAL A 244 -2.79 5.90 1.04
CA VAL A 244 -3.93 6.78 1.35
C VAL A 244 -3.58 7.61 2.58
N THR A 245 -3.66 8.94 2.44
CA THR A 245 -3.38 9.92 3.50
C THR A 245 -4.56 10.85 3.78
N GLN A 246 -5.61 10.80 2.97
CA GLN A 246 -6.80 11.64 3.13
C GLN A 246 -7.60 11.19 4.36
N PRO A 247 -7.85 12.06 5.36
CA PRO A 247 -8.50 11.67 6.61
C PRO A 247 -9.87 10.99 6.43
N ARG A 248 -10.67 11.45 5.46
CA ARG A 248 -11.99 10.86 5.17
C ARG A 248 -11.89 9.43 4.62
N GLU A 249 -10.87 9.15 3.80
CA GLU A 249 -10.64 7.80 3.26
C GLU A 249 -10.05 6.89 4.34
N ILE A 250 -9.09 7.38 5.15
CA ILE A 250 -8.57 6.66 6.31
C ILE A 250 -9.70 6.25 7.25
N ALA A 251 -10.64 7.16 7.54
CA ALA A 251 -11.82 6.86 8.37
C ALA A 251 -12.68 5.73 7.79
N LEU A 252 -12.81 5.61 6.45
CA LEU A 252 -13.51 4.49 5.82
C LEU A 252 -12.76 3.17 6.02
N TYR A 253 -11.43 3.15 5.88
CA TYR A 253 -10.61 1.95 6.14
C TYR A 253 -10.67 1.54 7.62
N LEU A 254 -10.61 2.49 8.55
CA LEU A 254 -10.75 2.21 9.99
C LEU A 254 -12.11 1.60 10.30
N LYS A 255 -13.20 2.16 9.76
CA LYS A 255 -14.55 1.59 9.87
C LYS A 255 -14.62 0.20 9.24
N GLY A 256 -14.06 0.03 8.03
CA GLY A 256 -14.01 -1.25 7.34
C GLY A 256 -13.27 -2.30 8.15
N PHE A 257 -12.10 -1.96 8.70
CA PHE A 257 -11.34 -2.86 9.56
C PHE A 257 -12.14 -3.28 10.81
N SER A 258 -12.85 -2.35 11.45
CA SER A 258 -13.70 -2.65 12.61
C SER A 258 -14.82 -3.64 12.28
N GLU A 259 -15.49 -3.47 11.14
CA GLU A 259 -16.53 -4.38 10.66
C GLU A 259 -15.97 -5.79 10.33
N LEU A 260 -14.79 -5.86 9.70
CA LEU A 260 -14.11 -7.11 9.41
C LEU A 260 -13.64 -7.81 10.69
N ALA A 261 -13.07 -7.06 11.64
CA ALA A 261 -12.66 -7.57 12.94
C ALA A 261 -13.84 -8.13 13.74
N GLY A 262 -15.02 -7.51 13.64
CA GLY A 262 -16.26 -7.99 14.24
C GLY A 262 -16.80 -9.29 13.61
N GLN A 263 -16.34 -9.68 12.43
CA GLN A 263 -16.70 -10.94 11.75
C GLN A 263 -15.69 -12.07 12.04
N ALA A 264 -14.53 -11.73 12.61
CA ALA A 264 -13.47 -12.67 12.88
C ALA A 264 -13.68 -13.44 14.19
N VAL A 265 -13.14 -14.64 14.26
CA VAL A 265 -12.98 -15.42 15.48
C VAL A 265 -11.55 -15.27 15.99
N TYR A 266 -11.38 -15.31 17.32
CA TYR A 266 -10.11 -15.09 18.00
C TYR A 266 -9.79 -16.23 18.98
N GLY A 267 -8.60 -16.22 19.56
CA GLY A 267 -8.17 -17.15 20.60
C GLY A 267 -8.29 -18.60 20.16
N ASN A 268 -8.92 -19.47 20.97
CA ASN A 268 -8.99 -20.89 20.69
C ASN A 268 -9.72 -21.26 19.40
N LYS A 269 -10.73 -20.47 18.98
CA LYS A 269 -11.42 -20.71 17.71
C LYS A 269 -10.52 -20.44 16.50
N ALA A 270 -9.76 -19.34 16.52
CA ALA A 270 -8.78 -19.06 15.46
C ALA A 270 -7.65 -20.11 15.46
N ARG A 271 -7.17 -20.52 16.64
CA ARG A 271 -6.17 -21.57 16.79
C ARG A 271 -6.63 -22.90 16.17
N SER A 272 -7.89 -23.29 16.38
CA SER A 272 -8.47 -24.49 15.79
C SER A 272 -8.47 -24.45 14.26
N LEU A 273 -8.80 -23.29 13.64
CA LEU A 273 -8.76 -23.14 12.19
C LEU A 273 -7.33 -23.29 11.64
N ILE A 274 -6.35 -22.69 12.29
CA ILE A 274 -4.93 -22.83 11.89
C ILE A 274 -4.47 -24.29 12.02
N THR A 275 -4.81 -24.95 13.13
CA THR A 275 -4.45 -26.37 13.34
C THR A 275 -5.12 -27.28 12.32
N ALA A 276 -6.39 -27.02 11.96
CA ALA A 276 -7.08 -27.77 10.90
C ALA A 276 -6.39 -27.56 9.54
N ALA A 277 -5.95 -26.33 9.22
CA ALA A 277 -5.22 -26.04 8.00
C ALA A 277 -3.87 -26.79 7.93
N ILE A 278 -3.13 -26.90 9.06
CA ILE A 278 -1.90 -27.72 9.15
C ILE A 278 -2.24 -29.19 8.84
N GLY A 279 -3.29 -29.73 9.45
CA GLY A 279 -3.73 -31.11 9.19
C GLY A 279 -4.17 -31.39 7.76
N ALA A 280 -4.55 -30.35 7.00
CA ALA A 280 -4.95 -30.46 5.59
C ALA A 280 -3.76 -30.35 4.61
N LEU A 281 -2.53 -30.15 5.09
CA LEU A 281 -1.31 -30.17 4.27
C LEU A 281 -0.81 -31.59 3.96
N SER A 282 -1.29 -32.59 4.70
CA SER A 282 -0.88 -34.02 4.63
C SER A 282 -1.57 -34.75 3.49
#